data_9e93b7f5b811b425f17f95fe94ae1575
#
_entry.id   9e93b7f5b811b425f17f95fe94ae1575
#
_cell.length_a   1.000
_cell.length_b   1.000
_cell.length_c   1.000
_cell.angle_alpha   90.00
_cell.angle_beta   90.00
_cell.angle_gamma   90.00
#
_symmetry.space_group_name_H-M   'P 1'
#
loop_
_entity.id
_entity.type
_entity.pdbx_description
1 polymer ?
#
loop_
_entity_poly.entity_id
_entity_poly.type
_entity_poly.pdbx_seq_one_letter_code
_entity_poly.pdbx_strand_id
1 'polypeptide(L)'
;AFNALLKILEEPPEYLKFIFATTEIKKVPVTILSRCQRFDLSRIKSSELFEFIKKIKDKEKGKVSDEALKLIVKISEGSVRDALSLLDRGLLTLDNNKELNLEEAQKIFGYFDKSKLIDIFELVIRGEEKKVIEIYRKIYDQGVEPKVFINDFLELVYYFKNINSLTLESTNFSLNDIEFERIKDISNTIDGQVLILFWQFTIKTLEELDIVSDQNLSIEMFLIRLMHLSSLRSQKVDFDENIEKDLIKK
;
A
#
# COMPACT_ATOMS: atom_id res chain seq x y z
N ALA A 1 -22.59 17.46 -19.26
CA ALA A 1 -22.50 16.65 -20.51
C ALA A 1 -23.73 15.76 -20.68
N PHE A 2 -24.21 15.03 -19.65
CA PHE A 2 -25.34 14.09 -19.77
C PHE A 2 -26.68 14.75 -20.18
N ASN A 3 -26.99 15.96 -19.70
CA ASN A 3 -28.24 16.65 -19.98
C ASN A 3 -28.44 16.94 -21.47
N ALA A 4 -27.38 17.15 -22.23
CA ALA A 4 -27.47 17.38 -23.68
C ALA A 4 -27.81 16.10 -24.49
N LEU A 5 -27.56 14.92 -23.89
CA LEU A 5 -27.80 13.62 -24.51
C LEU A 5 -29.18 13.05 -24.18
N LEU A 6 -29.90 13.61 -23.19
CA LEU A 6 -31.16 13.03 -22.70
C LEU A 6 -32.19 12.85 -23.81
N LYS A 7 -32.38 13.84 -24.69
CA LYS A 7 -33.33 13.75 -25.81
C LYS A 7 -33.01 12.61 -26.78
N ILE A 8 -31.72 12.42 -27.10
CA ILE A 8 -31.28 11.37 -28.02
C ILE A 8 -31.33 9.99 -27.35
N LEU A 9 -31.22 9.94 -26.03
CA LEU A 9 -31.33 8.71 -25.23
C LEU A 9 -32.81 8.30 -25.01
N GLU A 10 -33.72 9.25 -25.07
CA GLU A 10 -35.18 8.97 -25.00
C GLU A 10 -35.71 8.39 -26.28
N GLU A 11 -35.28 8.91 -27.42
CA GLU A 11 -35.68 8.47 -28.76
C GLU A 11 -34.43 8.27 -29.65
N PRO A 12 -33.66 7.19 -29.39
CA PRO A 12 -32.43 6.96 -30.14
C PRO A 12 -32.77 6.53 -31.58
N PRO A 13 -32.05 7.08 -32.59
CA PRO A 13 -32.13 6.59 -33.96
C PRO A 13 -31.77 5.08 -34.02
N GLU A 14 -32.43 4.31 -34.88
CA GLU A 14 -32.27 2.85 -34.97
C GLU A 14 -30.82 2.38 -35.22
N TYR A 15 -30.01 3.22 -35.86
CA TYR A 15 -28.60 2.93 -36.16
C TYR A 15 -27.63 3.32 -35.06
N LEU A 16 -28.12 3.93 -33.94
CA LEU A 16 -27.25 4.46 -32.88
C LEU A 16 -27.38 3.62 -31.62
N LYS A 17 -26.23 3.16 -31.08
CA LYS A 17 -26.12 2.50 -29.80
C LYS A 17 -25.17 3.28 -28.90
N PHE A 18 -25.60 3.53 -27.66
CA PHE A 18 -24.78 4.20 -26.66
C PHE A 18 -24.12 3.17 -25.73
N ILE A 19 -22.82 3.33 -25.51
CA ILE A 19 -22.07 2.56 -24.52
C ILE A 19 -21.45 3.56 -23.55
N PHE A 20 -21.88 3.50 -22.29
CA PHE A 20 -21.34 4.31 -21.20
C PHE A 20 -20.41 3.45 -20.34
N ALA A 21 -19.19 3.92 -20.10
CA ALA A 21 -18.25 3.28 -19.20
C ALA A 21 -17.90 4.26 -18.07
N THR A 22 -18.05 3.83 -16.82
CA THR A 22 -17.75 4.63 -15.64
C THR A 22 -17.34 3.73 -14.48
N THR A 23 -16.45 4.20 -13.63
CA THR A 23 -16.15 3.62 -12.33
C THR A 23 -17.06 4.17 -11.22
N GLU A 24 -17.81 5.26 -11.50
CA GLU A 24 -18.64 5.97 -10.54
C GLU A 24 -20.11 6.01 -10.98
N ILE A 25 -20.81 4.92 -10.77
CA ILE A 25 -22.23 4.81 -11.18
C ILE A 25 -23.11 5.89 -10.53
N LYS A 26 -22.77 6.35 -9.30
CA LYS A 26 -23.53 7.37 -8.57
C LYS A 26 -23.53 8.75 -9.28
N LYS A 27 -22.56 9.00 -10.17
CA LYS A 27 -22.50 10.23 -10.96
C LYS A 27 -23.34 10.18 -12.25
N VAL A 28 -23.87 9.00 -12.61
CA VAL A 28 -24.72 8.85 -13.77
C VAL A 28 -26.18 9.12 -13.37
N PRO A 29 -26.88 10.04 -14.05
CA PRO A 29 -28.28 10.34 -13.75
C PRO A 29 -29.18 9.10 -13.85
N VAL A 30 -30.14 8.99 -12.92
CA VAL A 30 -31.09 7.86 -12.87
C VAL A 30 -31.88 7.71 -14.18
N THR A 31 -32.17 8.84 -14.83
CA THR A 31 -32.84 8.89 -16.14
C THR A 31 -32.08 8.17 -17.25
N ILE A 32 -30.76 8.12 -17.18
CA ILE A 32 -29.91 7.36 -18.11
C ILE A 32 -29.84 5.89 -17.67
N LEU A 33 -29.64 5.64 -16.39
CA LEU A 33 -29.54 4.28 -15.87
C LEU A 33 -30.82 3.46 -16.13
N SER A 34 -31.99 4.08 -16.06
CA SER A 34 -33.28 3.41 -16.31
C SER A 34 -33.48 2.99 -17.78
N ARG A 35 -32.70 3.54 -18.71
CA ARG A 35 -32.75 3.25 -20.15
C ARG A 35 -31.58 2.42 -20.66
N CYS A 36 -30.66 2.07 -19.79
CA CYS A 36 -29.46 1.31 -20.14
C CYS A 36 -29.45 -0.06 -19.49
N GLN A 37 -28.98 -1.04 -20.21
CA GLN A 37 -28.61 -2.32 -19.61
C GLN A 37 -27.28 -2.16 -18.90
N ARG A 38 -27.22 -2.54 -17.61
CA ARG A 38 -26.01 -2.45 -16.79
C ARG A 38 -25.24 -3.76 -16.86
N PHE A 39 -23.91 -3.63 -17.03
CA PHE A 39 -22.94 -4.71 -16.95
C PHE A 39 -21.87 -4.31 -15.92
N ASP A 40 -21.78 -5.03 -14.82
CA ASP A 40 -20.76 -4.80 -13.81
C ASP A 40 -19.50 -5.61 -14.17
N LEU A 41 -18.39 -4.90 -14.37
CA LEU A 41 -17.08 -5.50 -14.65
C LEU A 41 -16.28 -5.57 -13.37
N SER A 42 -15.88 -6.77 -12.98
CA SER A 42 -15.03 -7.01 -11.81
C SER A 42 -13.54 -7.01 -12.19
N ARG A 43 -12.67 -6.81 -11.19
CA ARG A 43 -11.23 -7.03 -11.35
C ARG A 43 -10.95 -8.49 -11.67
N ILE A 44 -9.91 -8.75 -12.47
CA ILE A 44 -9.52 -10.10 -12.86
C ILE A 44 -8.81 -10.78 -11.69
N LYS A 45 -9.10 -12.06 -11.48
CA LYS A 45 -8.43 -12.87 -10.45
C LYS A 45 -6.94 -12.99 -10.74
N SER A 46 -6.12 -12.99 -9.70
CA SER A 46 -4.67 -13.05 -9.82
C SER A 46 -4.17 -14.26 -10.63
N SER A 47 -4.81 -15.41 -10.51
CA SER A 47 -4.47 -16.61 -11.30
C SER A 47 -4.74 -16.42 -12.79
N GLU A 48 -5.87 -15.85 -13.15
CA GLU A 48 -6.24 -15.61 -14.55
C GLU A 48 -5.35 -14.53 -15.19
N LEU A 49 -5.06 -13.47 -14.41
CA LEU A 49 -4.17 -12.40 -14.83
C LEU A 49 -2.74 -12.89 -15.02
N PHE A 50 -2.25 -13.79 -14.14
CA PHE A 50 -0.93 -14.41 -14.28
C PHE A 50 -0.81 -15.19 -15.59
N GLU A 51 -1.77 -16.08 -15.88
CA GLU A 51 -1.79 -16.84 -17.13
C GLU A 51 -1.90 -15.92 -18.36
N PHE A 52 -2.65 -14.84 -18.25
CA PHE A 52 -2.77 -13.87 -19.33
C PHE A 52 -1.44 -13.15 -19.63
N ILE A 53 -0.78 -12.56 -18.60
CA ILE A 53 0.49 -11.85 -18.83
C ILE A 53 1.63 -12.80 -19.21
N LYS A 54 1.61 -14.07 -18.75
CA LYS A 54 2.56 -15.11 -19.20
C LYS A 54 2.45 -15.37 -20.69
N LYS A 55 1.22 -15.48 -21.22
CA LYS A 55 0.98 -15.60 -22.67
C LYS A 55 1.48 -14.39 -23.46
N ILE A 56 1.29 -13.17 -22.93
CA ILE A 56 1.80 -11.96 -23.56
C ILE A 56 3.32 -11.92 -23.56
N LYS A 57 3.96 -12.21 -22.42
CA LYS A 57 5.42 -12.34 -22.32
C LYS A 57 5.99 -13.30 -23.38
N ASP A 58 5.35 -14.46 -23.56
CA ASP A 58 5.80 -15.45 -24.55
C ASP A 58 5.63 -14.93 -25.99
N LYS A 59 4.56 -14.18 -26.29
CA LYS A 59 4.37 -13.54 -27.61
C LYS A 59 5.43 -12.47 -27.89
N GLU A 60 5.77 -11.66 -26.89
CA GLU A 60 6.81 -10.63 -26.98
C GLU A 60 8.23 -11.22 -26.91
N LYS A 61 8.36 -12.56 -26.74
CA LYS A 61 9.64 -13.26 -26.52
C LYS A 61 10.45 -12.68 -25.34
N GLY A 62 9.75 -12.14 -24.36
CA GLY A 62 10.34 -11.53 -23.18
C GLY A 62 10.94 -12.56 -22.24
N LYS A 63 12.11 -12.24 -21.67
CA LYS A 63 12.78 -13.05 -20.65
C LYS A 63 12.39 -12.53 -19.27
N VAL A 64 11.36 -13.09 -18.66
CA VAL A 64 10.82 -12.69 -17.35
C VAL A 64 10.61 -13.94 -16.51
N SER A 65 11.13 -13.94 -15.29
CA SER A 65 10.93 -15.05 -14.35
C SER A 65 9.47 -15.13 -13.86
N ASP A 66 9.02 -16.32 -13.46
CA ASP A 66 7.66 -16.50 -12.93
C ASP A 66 7.45 -15.71 -11.62
N GLU A 67 8.50 -15.49 -10.82
CA GLU A 67 8.48 -14.66 -9.61
C GLU A 67 8.23 -13.17 -9.96
N ALA A 68 8.90 -12.65 -10.98
CA ALA A 68 8.69 -11.28 -11.46
C ALA A 68 7.28 -11.10 -12.03
N LEU A 69 6.75 -12.09 -12.77
CA LEU A 69 5.36 -12.08 -13.24
C LEU A 69 4.37 -12.07 -12.07
N LYS A 70 4.60 -12.86 -11.02
CA LYS A 70 3.77 -12.85 -9.81
C LYS A 70 3.80 -11.48 -9.13
N LEU A 71 4.95 -10.82 -9.09
CA LEU A 71 5.07 -9.47 -8.56
C LEU A 71 4.26 -8.46 -9.39
N ILE A 72 4.33 -8.52 -10.72
CA ILE A 72 3.53 -7.68 -11.63
C ILE A 72 2.03 -7.88 -11.35
N VAL A 73 1.57 -9.13 -11.22
CA VAL A 73 0.17 -9.44 -10.90
C VAL A 73 -0.24 -8.84 -9.56
N LYS A 74 0.64 -8.95 -8.56
CA LYS A 74 0.41 -8.42 -7.21
C LYS A 74 0.25 -6.89 -7.24
N ILE A 75 1.15 -6.17 -7.90
CA ILE A 75 1.14 -4.70 -7.99
C ILE A 75 -0.07 -4.20 -8.79
N SER A 76 -0.47 -4.92 -9.83
CA SER A 76 -1.56 -4.50 -10.74
C SER A 76 -2.96 -4.71 -10.16
N GLU A 77 -3.11 -5.40 -9.03
CA GLU A 77 -4.37 -5.59 -8.30
C GLU A 77 -5.57 -5.98 -9.20
N GLY A 78 -5.36 -6.85 -10.19
CA GLY A 78 -6.40 -7.31 -11.11
C GLY A 78 -6.71 -6.35 -12.28
N SER A 79 -5.89 -5.30 -12.47
CA SER A 79 -5.96 -4.40 -13.63
C SER A 79 -5.08 -4.92 -14.76
N VAL A 80 -5.68 -5.29 -15.89
CA VAL A 80 -4.94 -5.73 -17.08
C VAL A 80 -4.06 -4.63 -17.66
N ARG A 81 -4.57 -3.39 -17.68
CA ARG A 81 -3.80 -2.24 -18.18
C ARG A 81 -2.51 -2.06 -17.41
N ASP A 82 -2.61 -2.07 -16.08
CA ASP A 82 -1.45 -1.81 -15.22
C ASP A 82 -0.46 -2.98 -15.30
N ALA A 83 -0.96 -4.23 -15.34
CA ALA A 83 -0.13 -5.41 -15.54
C ALA A 83 0.66 -5.37 -16.86
N LEU A 84 0.02 -4.99 -17.96
CA LEU A 84 0.69 -4.84 -19.25
C LEU A 84 1.69 -3.69 -19.26
N SER A 85 1.35 -2.56 -18.65
CA SER A 85 2.26 -1.41 -18.54
C SER A 85 3.50 -1.72 -17.71
N LEU A 86 3.34 -2.49 -16.61
CA LEU A 86 4.46 -2.95 -15.79
C LEU A 86 5.32 -3.97 -16.56
N LEU A 87 4.70 -4.92 -17.26
CA LEU A 87 5.42 -5.90 -18.08
C LEU A 87 6.26 -5.19 -19.17
N ASP A 88 5.64 -4.26 -19.90
CA ASP A 88 6.30 -3.47 -20.95
C ASP A 88 7.47 -2.65 -20.38
N ARG A 89 7.26 -1.94 -19.27
CA ARG A 89 8.31 -1.20 -18.55
C ARG A 89 9.47 -2.11 -18.13
N GLY A 90 9.17 -3.31 -17.61
CA GLY A 90 10.19 -4.27 -17.23
C GLY A 90 11.00 -4.77 -18.42
N LEU A 91 10.35 -5.08 -19.54
CA LEU A 91 11.02 -5.54 -20.76
C LEU A 91 11.87 -4.46 -21.43
N LEU A 92 11.41 -3.19 -21.42
CA LEU A 92 12.12 -2.07 -22.04
C LEU A 92 13.33 -1.61 -21.22
N THR A 93 13.30 -1.76 -19.89
CA THR A 93 14.37 -1.28 -19.00
C THR A 93 15.60 -2.19 -19.02
N LEU A 94 15.43 -3.45 -19.38
CA LEU A 94 16.50 -4.43 -19.41
C LEU A 94 17.14 -4.52 -20.80
N ASP A 95 18.46 -4.69 -20.82
CA ASP A 95 19.16 -5.06 -22.06
C ASP A 95 18.61 -6.37 -22.60
N ASN A 96 18.50 -6.49 -23.93
CA ASN A 96 17.88 -7.59 -24.66
C ASN A 96 18.34 -9.02 -24.29
N ASN A 97 19.40 -9.16 -23.49
CA ASN A 97 19.99 -10.45 -23.09
C ASN A 97 19.76 -10.82 -21.62
N LYS A 98 19.26 -9.90 -20.78
CA LYS A 98 19.02 -10.17 -19.37
C LYS A 98 17.59 -10.63 -19.13
N GLU A 99 17.41 -11.51 -18.15
CA GLU A 99 16.10 -11.93 -17.66
C GLU A 99 15.65 -11.01 -16.55
N LEU A 100 14.40 -10.53 -16.60
CA LEU A 100 13.77 -9.81 -15.50
C LEU A 100 13.52 -10.76 -14.34
N ASN A 101 14.42 -10.79 -13.38
CA ASN A 101 14.27 -11.52 -12.14
C ASN A 101 13.49 -10.71 -11.09
N LEU A 102 13.18 -11.32 -9.95
CA LEU A 102 12.41 -10.68 -8.89
C LEU A 102 13.10 -9.41 -8.34
N GLU A 103 14.41 -9.44 -8.11
CA GLU A 103 15.16 -8.31 -7.54
C GLU A 103 15.19 -7.11 -8.49
N GLU A 104 15.39 -7.34 -9.78
CA GLU A 104 15.36 -6.29 -10.79
C GLU A 104 13.95 -5.74 -10.96
N ALA A 105 12.92 -6.59 -10.94
CA ALA A 105 11.53 -6.17 -10.99
C ALA A 105 11.15 -5.30 -9.77
N GLN A 106 11.59 -5.67 -8.57
CA GLN A 106 11.38 -4.85 -7.36
C GLN A 106 12.02 -3.46 -7.51
N LYS A 107 13.25 -3.38 -8.02
CA LYS A 107 13.95 -2.09 -8.26
C LYS A 107 13.23 -1.25 -9.31
N ILE A 108 12.87 -1.84 -10.46
CA ILE A 108 12.24 -1.12 -11.59
C ILE A 108 10.86 -0.59 -11.19
N PHE A 109 10.11 -1.35 -10.41
CA PHE A 109 8.75 -0.98 -10.00
C PHE A 109 8.69 -0.19 -8.69
N GLY A 110 9.83 -0.03 -8.00
CA GLY A 110 9.88 0.59 -6.69
C GLY A 110 9.10 -0.19 -5.63
N TYR A 111 9.00 -1.52 -5.81
CA TYR A 111 8.28 -2.39 -4.89
C TYR A 111 9.23 -3.00 -3.87
N PHE A 112 8.85 -2.95 -2.61
CA PHE A 112 9.57 -3.61 -1.53
C PHE A 112 8.65 -4.53 -0.73
N ASP A 113 9.25 -5.46 -0.01
CA ASP A 113 8.50 -6.38 0.84
C ASP A 113 7.94 -5.62 2.06
N LYS A 114 6.61 -5.53 2.12
CA LYS A 114 5.91 -4.82 3.19
C LYS A 114 6.13 -5.45 4.58
N SER A 115 6.59 -6.72 4.66
CA SER A 115 6.98 -7.34 5.92
C SER A 115 8.09 -6.57 6.64
N LYS A 116 8.98 -5.90 5.88
CA LYS A 116 10.03 -5.03 6.42
C LYS A 116 9.47 -3.80 7.16
N LEU A 117 8.26 -3.35 6.81
CA LEU A 117 7.61 -2.28 7.58
C LEU A 117 7.19 -2.74 8.96
N ILE A 118 6.76 -4.00 9.10
CA ILE A 118 6.43 -4.61 10.40
C ILE A 118 7.70 -4.67 11.25
N ASP A 119 8.85 -5.05 10.64
CA ASP A 119 10.14 -5.07 11.34
C ASP A 119 10.54 -3.66 11.79
N ILE A 120 10.44 -2.65 10.92
CA ILE A 120 10.71 -1.25 11.27
C ILE A 120 9.80 -0.80 12.41
N PHE A 121 8.50 -1.10 12.33
CA PHE A 121 7.53 -0.70 13.34
C PHE A 121 7.88 -1.31 14.71
N GLU A 122 8.20 -2.59 14.76
CA GLU A 122 8.60 -3.27 15.98
C GLU A 122 9.89 -2.66 16.57
N LEU A 123 10.89 -2.38 15.73
CA LEU A 123 12.14 -1.75 16.14
C LEU A 123 11.94 -0.29 16.61
N VAL A 124 11.00 0.45 16.00
CA VAL A 124 10.59 1.79 16.46
C VAL A 124 10.03 1.73 17.88
N ILE A 125 9.16 0.76 18.17
CA ILE A 125 8.61 0.57 19.52
C ILE A 125 9.70 0.20 20.53
N ARG A 126 10.67 -0.60 20.12
CA ARG A 126 11.81 -0.99 20.96
C ARG A 126 12.89 0.11 21.13
N GLY A 127 12.82 1.19 20.33
CA GLY A 127 13.79 2.29 20.37
C GLY A 127 15.16 1.94 19.77
N GLU A 128 15.23 0.94 18.88
CA GLU A 128 16.48 0.48 18.25
C GLU A 128 16.88 1.34 17.03
N GLU A 129 17.24 2.61 17.27
CA GLU A 129 17.46 3.63 16.27
C GLU A 129 18.38 3.19 15.12
N LYS A 130 19.56 2.63 15.45
CA LYS A 130 20.54 2.23 14.43
C LYS A 130 19.98 1.21 13.45
N LYS A 131 19.22 0.21 13.94
CA LYS A 131 18.63 -0.83 13.09
C LYS A 131 17.49 -0.30 12.25
N VAL A 132 16.66 0.59 12.81
CA VAL A 132 15.56 1.25 12.08
C VAL A 132 16.09 2.01 10.87
N ILE A 133 17.10 2.86 11.09
CA ILE A 133 17.69 3.66 10.01
C ILE A 133 18.40 2.76 8.98
N GLU A 134 19.09 1.72 9.44
CA GLU A 134 19.76 0.78 8.51
C GLU A 134 18.75 0.05 7.60
N ILE A 135 17.63 -0.43 8.15
CA ILE A 135 16.60 -1.11 7.35
C ILE A 135 15.94 -0.13 6.39
N TYR A 136 15.61 1.09 6.86
CA TYR A 136 15.02 2.11 6.00
C TYR A 136 15.95 2.47 4.82
N ARG A 137 17.25 2.69 5.07
CA ARG A 137 18.23 2.98 4.02
C ARG A 137 18.31 1.85 2.99
N LYS A 138 18.27 0.59 3.42
CA LYS A 138 18.21 -0.55 2.49
C LYS A 138 16.96 -0.53 1.61
N ILE A 139 15.81 -0.12 2.15
CA ILE A 139 14.57 0.03 1.38
C ILE A 139 14.72 1.19 0.38
N TYR A 140 15.26 2.32 0.81
CA TYR A 140 15.52 3.47 -0.05
C TYR A 140 16.49 3.15 -1.19
N ASP A 141 17.60 2.44 -0.90
CA ASP A 141 18.60 2.00 -1.88
C ASP A 141 18.02 1.01 -2.91
N GLN A 142 16.92 0.34 -2.58
CA GLN A 142 16.15 -0.50 -3.52
C GLN A 142 15.28 0.32 -4.49
N GLY A 143 15.32 1.67 -4.41
CA GLY A 143 14.58 2.57 -5.30
C GLY A 143 13.14 2.86 -4.85
N VAL A 144 12.81 2.59 -3.59
CA VAL A 144 11.49 2.92 -3.04
C VAL A 144 11.40 4.42 -2.77
N GLU A 145 10.40 5.06 -3.36
CA GLU A 145 10.17 6.49 -3.14
C GLU A 145 9.71 6.76 -1.70
N PRO A 146 10.21 7.83 -1.04
CA PRO A 146 9.82 8.21 0.32
C PRO A 146 8.31 8.35 0.52
N LYS A 147 7.58 8.85 -0.49
CA LYS A 147 6.12 8.94 -0.44
C LYS A 147 5.42 7.59 -0.43
N VAL A 148 5.94 6.62 -1.16
CA VAL A 148 5.41 5.24 -1.17
C VAL A 148 5.62 4.61 0.19
N PHE A 149 6.85 4.75 0.75
CA PHE A 149 7.17 4.26 2.07
C PHE A 149 6.22 4.82 3.15
N ILE A 150 6.00 6.14 3.17
CA ILE A 150 5.16 6.79 4.17
C ILE A 150 3.68 6.40 4.05
N ASN A 151 3.17 6.23 2.83
CA ASN A 151 1.80 5.77 2.59
C ASN A 151 1.61 4.32 3.07
N ASP A 152 2.55 3.44 2.76
CA ASP A 152 2.51 2.05 3.24
C ASP A 152 2.65 1.98 4.78
N PHE A 153 3.48 2.86 5.36
CA PHE A 153 3.60 2.96 6.82
C PHE A 153 2.30 3.48 7.47
N LEU A 154 1.63 4.46 6.85
CA LEU A 154 0.33 4.96 7.30
C LEU A 154 -0.72 3.83 7.32
N GLU A 155 -0.79 3.05 6.25
CA GLU A 155 -1.68 1.90 6.15
C GLU A 155 -1.38 0.86 7.24
N LEU A 156 -0.09 0.59 7.51
CA LEU A 156 0.33 -0.31 8.57
C LEU A 156 -0.11 0.18 9.96
N VAL A 157 0.06 1.48 10.27
CA VAL A 157 -0.41 2.07 11.54
C VAL A 157 -1.93 1.89 11.71
N TYR A 158 -2.69 2.03 10.62
CA TYR A 158 -4.13 1.77 10.63
C TYR A 158 -4.43 0.30 10.99
N TYR A 159 -3.67 -0.65 10.43
CA TYR A 159 -3.85 -2.08 10.76
C TYR A 159 -3.52 -2.36 12.23
N PHE A 160 -2.41 -1.84 12.75
CA PHE A 160 -2.09 -1.98 14.17
C PHE A 160 -3.22 -1.45 15.08
N LYS A 161 -3.85 -0.33 14.71
CA LYS A 161 -4.92 0.27 15.50
C LYS A 161 -6.21 -0.52 15.46
N ASN A 162 -6.53 -1.15 14.32
CA ASN A 162 -7.83 -1.76 14.06
C ASN A 162 -7.78 -3.28 13.92
N ILE A 163 -6.65 -3.93 14.22
CA ILE A 163 -6.41 -5.36 13.96
C ILE A 163 -7.48 -6.28 14.52
N ASN A 164 -8.04 -5.94 15.68
CA ASN A 164 -9.09 -6.73 16.34
C ASN A 164 -10.44 -6.68 15.62
N SER A 165 -10.64 -5.72 14.72
CA SER A 165 -11.87 -5.52 13.93
C SER A 165 -11.69 -5.91 12.46
N LEU A 166 -10.47 -6.27 12.04
CA LEU A 166 -10.13 -6.61 10.67
C LEU A 166 -10.07 -8.13 10.50
N THR A 167 -10.44 -8.59 9.31
CA THR A 167 -10.19 -9.95 8.84
C THR A 167 -9.08 -9.91 7.79
N LEU A 168 -8.35 -11.02 7.60
CA LEU A 168 -7.30 -11.14 6.58
C LEU A 168 -7.78 -10.72 5.18
N GLU A 169 -9.00 -11.08 4.83
CA GLU A 169 -9.61 -10.75 3.54
C GLU A 169 -9.93 -9.25 3.37
N SER A 170 -10.01 -8.50 4.48
CA SER A 170 -10.32 -7.07 4.46
C SER A 170 -9.08 -6.18 4.38
N THR A 171 -7.87 -6.76 4.39
CA THR A 171 -6.61 -6.02 4.32
C THR A 171 -6.12 -5.92 2.88
N ASN A 172 -5.81 -4.72 2.42
CA ASN A 172 -5.16 -4.49 1.12
C ASN A 172 -3.66 -4.84 1.15
N PHE A 173 -3.12 -5.12 2.32
CA PHE A 173 -1.68 -5.30 2.57
C PHE A 173 -1.14 -6.65 2.11
N SER A 174 -1.99 -7.56 1.61
CA SER A 174 -1.59 -8.93 1.22
C SER A 174 -0.78 -9.64 2.32
N LEU A 175 -1.19 -9.45 3.59
CA LEU A 175 -0.56 -10.11 4.73
C LEU A 175 -0.79 -11.61 4.66
N ASN A 176 0.21 -12.38 5.05
CA ASN A 176 0.02 -13.79 5.34
C ASN A 176 -0.43 -14.00 6.81
N ASP A 177 -0.87 -15.21 7.16
CA ASP A 177 -1.38 -15.53 8.51
C ASP A 177 -0.34 -15.21 9.60
N ILE A 178 0.93 -15.45 9.34
CA ILE A 178 2.04 -15.20 10.29
C ILE A 178 2.21 -13.70 10.55
N GLU A 179 2.20 -12.90 9.49
CA GLU A 179 2.31 -11.44 9.60
C GLU A 179 1.12 -10.83 10.30
N PHE A 180 -0.08 -11.34 10.03
CA PHE A 180 -1.30 -10.89 10.68
C PHE A 180 -1.28 -11.16 12.21
N GLU A 181 -0.93 -12.37 12.62
CA GLU A 181 -0.79 -12.71 14.04
C GLU A 181 0.35 -11.89 14.69
N ARG A 182 1.46 -11.66 14.00
CA ARG A 182 2.54 -10.81 14.49
C ARG A 182 2.09 -9.36 14.73
N ILE A 183 1.32 -8.78 13.82
CA ILE A 183 0.73 -7.43 13.99
C ILE A 183 -0.18 -7.42 15.21
N LYS A 184 -0.99 -8.46 15.40
CA LYS A 184 -1.89 -8.58 16.54
C LYS A 184 -1.14 -8.65 17.86
N ASP A 185 -0.08 -9.45 17.95
CA ASP A 185 0.75 -9.57 19.13
C ASP A 185 1.42 -8.23 19.49
N ILE A 186 2.02 -7.56 18.52
CA ILE A 186 2.64 -6.24 18.72
C ILE A 186 1.58 -5.21 19.13
N SER A 187 0.41 -5.20 18.49
CA SER A 187 -0.68 -4.27 18.79
C SER A 187 -1.16 -4.37 20.23
N ASN A 188 -1.18 -5.57 20.81
CA ASN A 188 -1.57 -5.80 22.21
C ASN A 188 -0.57 -5.21 23.22
N THR A 189 0.67 -4.93 22.80
CA THR A 189 1.71 -4.34 23.65
C THR A 189 1.75 -2.81 23.62
N ILE A 190 0.99 -2.18 22.70
CA ILE A 190 1.05 -0.74 22.44
C ILE A 190 -0.23 -0.05 22.90
N ASP A 191 -0.08 1.08 23.59
CA ASP A 191 -1.22 1.95 23.91
C ASP A 191 -1.85 2.51 22.62
N GLY A 192 -3.16 2.33 22.49
CA GLY A 192 -3.92 2.84 21.34
C GLY A 192 -3.81 4.35 21.11
N GLN A 193 -3.44 5.14 22.14
CA GLN A 193 -3.18 6.58 21.98
C GLN A 193 -1.84 6.85 21.28
N VAL A 194 -0.83 6.00 21.48
CA VAL A 194 0.46 6.07 20.76
C VAL A 194 0.23 5.84 19.27
N LEU A 195 -0.59 4.87 18.91
CA LEU A 195 -0.94 4.60 17.51
C LEU A 195 -1.66 5.79 16.84
N ILE A 196 -2.52 6.52 17.57
CA ILE A 196 -3.16 7.74 17.07
C ILE A 196 -2.13 8.84 16.85
N LEU A 197 -1.16 9.02 17.76
CA LEU A 197 -0.07 9.97 17.57
C LEU A 197 0.81 9.58 16.37
N PHE A 198 1.14 8.30 16.21
CA PHE A 198 1.87 7.80 15.05
C PHE A 198 1.14 8.12 13.75
N TRP A 199 -0.17 7.90 13.71
CA TRP A 199 -1.01 8.28 12.59
C TRP A 199 -0.91 9.78 12.25
N GLN A 200 -1.07 10.65 13.26
CA GLN A 200 -0.98 12.11 13.07
C GLN A 200 0.39 12.55 12.56
N PHE A 201 1.48 12.00 13.13
CA PHE A 201 2.84 12.30 12.68
C PHE A 201 3.10 11.80 11.26
N THR A 202 2.56 10.64 10.91
CA THR A 202 2.70 10.09 9.55
C THR A 202 2.02 10.98 8.51
N ILE A 203 0.77 11.42 8.78
CA ILE A 203 0.05 12.37 7.89
C ILE A 203 0.84 13.67 7.75
N LYS A 204 1.31 14.23 8.88
CA LYS A 204 2.08 15.46 8.87
C LYS A 204 3.37 15.34 8.06
N THR A 205 4.06 14.21 8.20
CA THR A 205 5.28 13.94 7.40
C THR A 205 4.96 13.82 5.92
N LEU A 206 3.82 13.19 5.55
CA LEU A 206 3.38 13.12 4.15
C LEU A 206 3.19 14.51 3.54
N GLU A 207 2.62 15.46 4.29
CA GLU A 207 2.50 16.86 3.87
C GLU A 207 3.87 17.57 3.80
N GLU A 208 4.76 17.30 4.76
CA GLU A 208 6.13 17.85 4.79
C GLU A 208 6.96 17.41 3.58
N LEU A 209 6.76 16.18 3.06
CA LEU A 209 7.50 15.66 1.90
C LEU A 209 7.29 16.48 0.61
N ASP A 210 6.20 17.21 0.49
CA ASP A 210 5.94 18.09 -0.66
C ASP A 210 6.71 19.41 -0.61
N ILE A 211 7.23 19.78 0.57
CA ILE A 211 7.84 21.07 0.85
C ILE A 211 9.37 20.95 0.98
N VAL A 212 9.86 19.81 1.48
CA VAL A 212 11.29 19.62 1.77
C VAL A 212 12.08 19.27 0.54
N SER A 213 13.35 19.73 0.49
CA SER A 213 14.26 19.42 -0.61
C SER A 213 14.82 18.00 -0.54
N ASP A 214 15.05 17.47 0.66
CA ASP A 214 15.56 16.12 0.87
C ASP A 214 14.50 15.28 1.61
N GLN A 215 13.75 14.52 0.83
CA GLN A 215 12.69 13.67 1.33
C GLN A 215 13.23 12.49 2.17
N ASN A 216 14.44 12.00 1.84
CA ASN A 216 15.05 10.88 2.55
C ASN A 216 15.37 11.25 4.00
N LEU A 217 15.99 12.41 4.24
CA LEU A 217 16.28 12.92 5.57
C LEU A 217 14.98 13.15 6.38
N SER A 218 13.91 13.57 5.72
CA SER A 218 12.60 13.74 6.39
C SER A 218 12.05 12.43 6.92
N ILE A 219 12.20 11.33 6.17
CA ILE A 219 11.76 10.01 6.65
C ILE A 219 12.65 9.53 7.82
N GLU A 220 13.97 9.70 7.73
CA GLU A 220 14.85 9.34 8.85
C GLU A 220 14.45 10.09 10.13
N MET A 221 14.23 11.40 10.03
CA MET A 221 13.76 12.21 11.15
C MET A 221 12.36 11.84 11.65
N PHE A 222 11.46 11.46 10.75
CA PHE A 222 10.15 10.94 11.11
C PHE A 222 10.27 9.67 11.97
N LEU A 223 11.07 8.69 11.55
CA LEU A 223 11.28 7.45 12.30
C LEU A 223 11.90 7.71 13.68
N ILE A 224 12.87 8.63 13.78
CA ILE A 224 13.47 9.06 15.05
C ILE A 224 12.41 9.70 15.96
N ARG A 225 11.56 10.59 15.44
CA ARG A 225 10.47 11.21 16.20
C ARG A 225 9.51 10.18 16.78
N LEU A 226 9.15 9.14 16.00
CA LEU A 226 8.27 8.07 16.46
C LEU A 226 8.90 7.28 17.63
N MET A 227 10.21 6.97 17.55
CA MET A 227 10.93 6.28 18.63
C MET A 227 10.94 7.09 19.93
N HIS A 228 11.19 8.41 19.83
CA HIS A 228 11.13 9.27 21.02
C HIS A 228 9.73 9.35 21.63
N LEU A 229 8.67 9.38 20.79
CA LEU A 229 7.29 9.34 21.30
C LEU A 229 6.97 8.04 22.05
N SER A 230 7.45 6.92 21.54
CA SER A 230 7.30 5.62 22.19
C SER A 230 8.01 5.59 23.56
N SER A 231 9.26 6.09 23.65
CA SER A 231 10.07 6.08 24.86
C SER A 231 9.56 7.00 25.98
N LEU A 232 9.02 8.18 25.64
CA LEU A 232 8.49 9.14 26.62
C LEU A 232 7.33 8.60 27.43
N ARG A 233 6.55 7.67 26.90
CA ARG A 233 5.41 7.07 27.60
C ARG A 233 5.80 5.86 28.44
N SER A 234 6.77 5.08 28.01
CA SER A 234 7.30 3.99 28.84
C SER A 234 7.84 4.53 30.17
N GLN A 235 8.51 5.68 30.15
CA GLN A 235 9.00 6.34 31.37
C GLN A 235 7.88 6.86 32.27
N LYS A 236 6.75 7.30 31.72
CA LYS A 236 5.59 7.77 32.52
C LYS A 236 4.88 6.63 33.24
N VAL A 237 4.72 5.49 32.58
CA VAL A 237 4.12 4.30 33.19
C VAL A 237 4.98 3.78 34.34
N ASP A 238 6.31 3.75 34.16
CA ASP A 238 7.26 3.37 35.24
C ASP A 238 7.24 4.36 36.42
N PHE A 239 7.02 5.65 36.16
CA PHE A 239 6.91 6.66 37.23
C PHE A 239 5.59 6.52 38.01
N ASP A 240 4.48 6.30 37.35
CA ASP A 240 3.17 6.14 37.99
C ASP A 240 3.10 4.84 38.80
N GLU A 241 3.65 3.73 38.29
CA GLU A 241 3.75 2.47 39.04
C GLU A 241 4.67 2.58 40.29
N ASN A 242 5.74 3.35 40.22
CA ASN A 242 6.62 3.57 41.35
C ASN A 242 5.98 4.45 42.43
N ILE A 243 5.19 5.46 42.04
CA ILE A 243 4.42 6.30 42.97
C ILE A 243 3.32 5.50 43.66
N GLU A 244 2.61 4.62 42.93
CA GLU A 244 1.62 3.72 43.56
C GLU A 244 2.25 2.73 44.54
N LYS A 245 3.41 2.14 44.19
CA LYS A 245 4.14 1.22 45.10
C LYS A 245 4.65 1.91 46.38
N ASP A 246 5.00 3.19 46.29
CA ASP A 246 5.43 3.99 47.45
C ASP A 246 4.25 4.49 48.31
N LEU A 247 3.08 4.67 47.72
CA LEU A 247 1.84 5.01 48.44
C LEU A 247 1.23 3.82 49.18
N ILE A 248 1.43 2.60 48.67
CA ILE A 248 0.95 1.35 49.32
C ILE A 248 1.87 0.90 50.46
N LYS A 249 3.11 1.41 50.55
CA LYS A 249 4.06 1.11 51.63
C LYS A 249 4.01 2.05 52.83
N LYS A 250 3.16 3.06 52.81
CA LYS A 250 2.85 3.96 53.94
C LYS A 250 1.50 3.61 54.56
#